data_18bfcb69ae0659d77cdbb3043a66400b
#
_entry.id   18bfcb69ae0659d77cdbb3043a66400b
#
_cell.length_a   1.000
_cell.length_b   1.000
_cell.length_c   1.000
_cell.angle_alpha   90.00
_cell.angle_beta   90.00
_cell.angle_gamma   90.00
#
_symmetry.space_group_name_H-M   'P 1'
#
loop_
_entity.id
_entity.type
_entity.pdbx_description
1 polymer ?
#
loop_
_entity_poly.entity_id
_entity_poly.type
_entity_poly.pdbx_seq_one_letter_code
_entity_poly.pdbx_strand_id
1 'polypeptide(L)'
;MSQKTLSETDLKSLKDALKRCPEGTFDAAVKFRTSGDMDQVPKIVMGIVERYVEPEQQDLLKNKDRFALDLVEDLGIDSLTMMEIVILVEESTDISFQNEELRDLKTLRDVHEFMTKTIKS
;
A
#
# COMPACT_ATOMS: atom_id res chain seq x y z
N MET A 1 -18.92 7.05 14.48
CA MET A 1 -17.81 6.08 14.50
C MET A 1 -16.71 6.56 15.42
N SER A 2 -16.29 5.70 16.30
CA SER A 2 -15.18 6.02 17.19
C SER A 2 -13.85 5.90 16.41
N GLN A 3 -13.00 6.89 16.56
CA GLN A 3 -11.66 6.83 15.99
C GLN A 3 -10.77 5.99 16.91
N LYS A 4 -9.92 5.21 16.30
CA LYS A 4 -8.92 4.46 17.03
C LYS A 4 -7.71 5.36 17.29
N THR A 5 -7.17 5.30 18.48
CA THR A 5 -5.95 6.03 18.82
C THR A 5 -4.77 5.09 18.71
N LEU A 6 -3.75 5.47 17.98
CA LEU A 6 -2.53 4.68 17.88
C LEU A 6 -1.63 4.98 19.07
N SER A 7 -1.05 3.93 19.65
CA SER A 7 -0.10 4.10 20.75
C SER A 7 1.23 4.68 20.21
N GLU A 8 2.07 5.17 21.11
CA GLU A 8 3.39 5.65 20.72
C GLU A 8 4.22 4.56 20.05
N THR A 9 4.09 3.33 20.54
CA THR A 9 4.77 2.18 19.95
C THR A 9 4.28 1.94 18.52
N ASP A 10 2.97 2.00 18.31
CA ASP A 10 2.40 1.83 16.98
C ASP A 10 2.86 2.90 16.01
N LEU A 11 2.88 4.16 16.46
CA LEU A 11 3.33 5.28 15.63
C LEU A 11 4.80 5.13 15.27
N LYS A 12 5.62 4.72 16.22
CA LYS A 12 7.04 4.54 15.99
C LYS A 12 7.30 3.41 15.00
N SER A 13 6.61 2.29 15.16
CA SER A 13 6.73 1.15 14.26
C SER A 13 6.29 1.52 12.85
N LEU A 14 5.20 2.23 12.73
CA LEU A 14 4.66 2.68 11.45
C LEU A 14 5.61 3.67 10.77
N LYS A 15 6.13 4.62 11.52
CA LYS A 15 7.08 5.60 11.00
C LYS A 15 8.34 4.92 10.50
N ASP A 16 8.85 3.94 11.25
CA ASP A 16 10.03 3.18 10.87
C ASP A 16 9.76 2.37 9.58
N ALA A 17 8.62 1.72 9.51
CA ALA A 17 8.24 0.91 8.34
C ALA A 17 8.13 1.76 7.07
N LEU A 18 7.63 2.98 7.19
CA LEU A 18 7.34 3.85 6.04
C LEU A 18 8.38 4.93 5.80
N LYS A 19 9.50 4.91 6.52
CA LYS A 19 10.50 5.99 6.44
C LYS A 19 11.11 6.18 5.05
N ARG A 20 11.13 5.12 4.24
CA ARG A 20 11.69 5.17 2.87
C ARG A 20 10.61 5.42 1.81
N CYS A 21 9.36 5.51 2.23
CA CYS A 21 8.27 5.82 1.31
C CYS A 21 8.19 7.33 1.08
N PRO A 22 7.55 7.76 -0.01
CA PRO A 22 7.37 9.19 -0.28
C PRO A 22 6.66 9.89 0.86
N GLU A 23 6.91 11.19 0.98
CA GLU A 23 6.25 12.04 1.95
C GLU A 23 4.73 11.92 1.79
N GLY A 24 4.03 11.87 2.91
CA GLY A 24 2.59 11.73 2.92
C GLY A 24 2.09 10.30 3.10
N THR A 25 2.94 9.30 2.83
CA THR A 25 2.55 7.89 3.00
C THR A 25 2.28 7.57 4.46
N PHE A 26 3.15 8.03 5.36
CA PHE A 26 2.97 7.83 6.79
C PHE A 26 1.67 8.50 7.27
N ASP A 27 1.45 9.75 6.87
CA ASP A 27 0.25 10.48 7.28
C ASP A 27 -1.03 9.78 6.79
N ALA A 28 -1.00 9.26 5.55
CA ALA A 28 -2.14 8.52 5.01
C ALA A 28 -2.41 7.24 5.81
N ALA A 29 -1.34 6.53 6.20
CA ALA A 29 -1.48 5.32 6.99
C ALA A 29 -2.04 5.62 8.38
N VAL A 30 -1.56 6.66 9.04
CA VAL A 30 -2.07 7.09 10.35
C VAL A 30 -3.55 7.44 10.24
N LYS A 31 -3.91 8.22 9.24
CA LYS A 31 -5.29 8.65 9.04
C LYS A 31 -6.21 7.45 8.78
N PHE A 32 -5.75 6.50 7.96
CA PHE A 32 -6.53 5.30 7.71
C PHE A 32 -6.71 4.46 8.98
N ARG A 33 -5.64 4.25 9.74
CA ARG A 33 -5.69 3.40 10.93
C ARG A 33 -6.50 4.03 12.06
N THR A 34 -6.59 5.35 12.12
CA THR A 34 -7.35 6.05 13.18
C THR A 34 -8.81 6.31 12.79
N SER A 35 -9.09 6.56 11.52
CA SER A 35 -10.46 6.94 11.09
C SER A 35 -11.13 5.91 10.18
N GLY A 36 -10.36 4.98 9.58
CA GLY A 36 -10.91 4.05 8.61
C GLY A 36 -11.22 4.68 7.27
N ASP A 37 -10.61 5.83 6.96
CA ASP A 37 -10.87 6.56 5.72
C ASP A 37 -10.35 5.80 4.51
N MET A 38 -11.24 5.23 3.73
CA MET A 38 -10.91 4.44 2.56
C MET A 38 -10.20 5.23 1.47
N ASP A 39 -10.36 6.55 1.45
CA ASP A 39 -9.69 7.40 0.47
C ASP A 39 -8.16 7.41 0.66
N GLN A 40 -7.69 6.99 1.83
CA GLN A 40 -6.26 6.91 2.10
C GLN A 40 -5.62 5.65 1.52
N VAL A 41 -6.40 4.61 1.24
CA VAL A 41 -5.87 3.33 0.77
C VAL A 41 -5.05 3.47 -0.53
N PRO A 42 -5.55 4.14 -1.58
CA PRO A 42 -4.74 4.32 -2.79
C PRO A 42 -3.44 5.05 -2.53
N LYS A 43 -3.45 6.02 -1.63
CA LYS A 43 -2.25 6.79 -1.29
C LYS A 43 -1.21 5.92 -0.60
N ILE A 44 -1.65 5.05 0.31
CA ILE A 44 -0.75 4.13 1.02
C ILE A 44 -0.14 3.15 0.04
N VAL A 45 -0.96 2.51 -0.77
CA VAL A 45 -0.50 1.51 -1.73
C VAL A 45 0.46 2.14 -2.73
N MET A 46 0.09 3.30 -3.29
CA MET A 46 0.92 3.98 -4.27
C MET A 46 2.27 4.39 -3.68
N GLY A 47 2.27 4.91 -2.45
CA GLY A 47 3.52 5.30 -1.79
C GLY A 47 4.44 4.12 -1.55
N ILE A 48 3.88 2.99 -1.14
CA ILE A 48 4.66 1.77 -0.91
C ILE A 48 5.21 1.23 -2.22
N VAL A 49 4.39 1.17 -3.26
CA VAL A 49 4.83 0.68 -4.57
C VAL A 49 5.94 1.58 -5.12
N GLU A 50 5.79 2.90 -4.98
CA GLU A 50 6.79 3.85 -5.46
C GLU A 50 8.17 3.60 -4.83
N ARG A 51 8.21 3.22 -3.57
CA ARG A 51 9.47 2.89 -2.90
C ARG A 51 10.21 1.74 -3.57
N TYR A 52 9.47 0.76 -4.10
CA TYR A 52 10.07 -0.45 -4.67
C TYR A 52 10.23 -0.40 -6.17
N VAL A 53 9.72 0.63 -6.84
CA VAL A 53 9.84 0.79 -8.28
C VAL A 53 11.18 1.44 -8.63
N GLU A 54 11.84 0.90 -9.65
CA GLU A 54 13.11 1.45 -10.11
C GLU A 54 12.92 2.88 -10.65
N PRO A 55 13.97 3.74 -10.58
CA PRO A 55 13.85 5.12 -11.04
C PRO A 55 13.32 5.27 -12.46
N GLU A 56 13.68 4.35 -13.35
CA GLU A 56 13.24 4.38 -14.74
C GLU A 56 11.73 4.20 -14.89
N GLN A 57 11.10 3.47 -13.97
CA GLN A 57 9.67 3.21 -14.01
C GLN A 57 8.86 4.18 -13.15
N GLN A 58 9.50 5.01 -12.35
CA GLN A 58 8.76 5.92 -11.46
C GLN A 58 7.89 6.93 -12.22
N ASP A 59 8.30 7.33 -13.42
CA ASP A 59 7.51 8.24 -14.24
C ASP A 59 6.16 7.62 -14.63
N LEU A 60 6.09 6.31 -14.75
CA LEU A 60 4.84 5.62 -15.06
C LEU A 60 3.78 5.82 -13.98
N LEU A 61 4.22 5.97 -12.73
CA LEU A 61 3.32 6.16 -11.58
C LEU A 61 2.65 7.54 -11.59
N LYS A 62 3.15 8.46 -12.41
CA LYS A 62 2.56 9.79 -12.56
C LYS A 62 1.51 9.84 -13.65
N ASN A 63 1.36 8.75 -14.40
CA ASN A 63 0.41 8.66 -15.50
C ASN A 63 -1.02 8.57 -14.95
N LYS A 64 -1.99 9.07 -15.71
CA LYS A 64 -3.40 8.98 -15.35
C LYS A 64 -3.88 7.53 -15.23
N ASP A 65 -3.29 6.65 -16.02
CA ASP A 65 -3.67 5.24 -16.05
C ASP A 65 -2.83 4.37 -15.13
N ARG A 66 -2.16 4.98 -14.14
CA ARG A 66 -1.25 4.25 -13.25
C ARG A 66 -1.86 3.04 -12.55
N PHE A 67 -3.16 3.07 -12.26
CA PHE A 67 -3.82 1.95 -11.61
C PHE A 67 -4.00 0.73 -12.53
N ALA A 68 -3.90 0.92 -13.83
CA ALA A 68 -3.96 -0.17 -14.81
C ALA A 68 -2.59 -0.77 -15.10
N LEU A 69 -1.51 -0.21 -14.56
CA LEU A 69 -0.16 -0.72 -14.78
C LEU A 69 0.00 -2.11 -14.18
N ASP A 70 0.66 -2.99 -14.92
CA ASP A 70 1.00 -4.33 -14.44
C ASP A 70 2.20 -4.24 -13.50
N LEU A 71 2.07 -4.80 -12.32
CA LEU A 71 3.13 -4.71 -11.31
C LEU A 71 4.42 -5.40 -11.75
N VAL A 72 4.30 -6.51 -12.45
CA VAL A 72 5.46 -7.26 -12.91
C VAL A 72 6.00 -6.73 -14.23
N GLU A 73 5.13 -6.63 -15.24
CA GLU A 73 5.57 -6.28 -16.59
C GLU A 73 5.87 -4.81 -16.80
N ASP A 74 5.05 -3.93 -16.23
CA ASP A 74 5.23 -2.50 -16.40
C ASP A 74 6.19 -1.90 -15.37
N LEU A 75 6.06 -2.33 -14.13
CA LEU A 75 6.83 -1.77 -13.01
C LEU A 75 8.05 -2.61 -12.62
N GLY A 76 8.22 -3.79 -13.21
CA GLY A 76 9.38 -4.62 -12.97
C GLY A 76 9.47 -5.22 -11.58
N ILE A 77 8.35 -5.39 -10.91
CA ILE A 77 8.30 -5.94 -9.56
C ILE A 77 8.31 -7.47 -9.63
N ASP A 78 9.33 -8.10 -9.04
CA ASP A 78 9.41 -9.56 -9.01
C ASP A 78 8.61 -10.13 -7.83
N SER A 79 8.57 -11.47 -7.73
CA SER A 79 7.80 -12.16 -6.69
C SER A 79 8.26 -11.80 -5.29
N LEU A 80 9.57 -11.70 -5.07
CA LEU A 80 10.12 -11.37 -3.77
C LEU A 80 9.74 -9.95 -3.37
N THR A 81 9.90 -9.00 -4.29
CA THR A 81 9.54 -7.61 -4.05
C THR A 81 8.04 -7.47 -3.81
N MET A 82 7.21 -8.25 -4.53
CA MET A 82 5.77 -8.25 -4.31
C MET A 82 5.43 -8.67 -2.87
N MET A 83 6.12 -9.69 -2.35
CA MET A 83 5.94 -10.13 -0.98
C MET A 83 6.31 -9.03 0.02
N GLU A 84 7.39 -8.30 -0.24
CA GLU A 84 7.80 -7.18 0.60
C GLU A 84 6.75 -6.06 0.60
N ILE A 85 6.21 -5.76 -0.57
CA ILE A 85 5.15 -4.75 -0.71
C ILE A 85 3.92 -5.15 0.11
N VAL A 86 3.50 -6.40 -0.02
CA VAL A 86 2.34 -6.92 0.70
C VAL A 86 2.54 -6.81 2.21
N ILE A 87 3.69 -7.23 2.70
CA ILE A 87 4.01 -7.16 4.12
C ILE A 87 3.92 -5.72 4.62
N LEU A 88 4.46 -4.78 3.86
CA LEU A 88 4.44 -3.38 4.25
C LEU A 88 3.02 -2.81 4.22
N VAL A 89 2.21 -3.22 3.24
CA VAL A 89 0.79 -2.81 3.18
C VAL A 89 0.05 -3.37 4.40
N GLU A 90 0.30 -4.62 4.77
CA GLU A 90 -0.32 -5.22 5.97
C GLU A 90 0.05 -4.44 7.23
N GLU A 91 1.32 -4.12 7.40
CA GLU A 91 1.77 -3.34 8.55
C GLU A 91 1.17 -1.94 8.58
N SER A 92 1.06 -1.31 7.42
CA SER A 92 0.58 0.07 7.31
C SER A 92 -0.92 0.20 7.55
N THR A 93 -1.68 -0.83 7.18
CA THR A 93 -3.15 -0.80 7.26
C THR A 93 -3.71 -1.67 8.39
N ASP A 94 -2.87 -2.49 9.02
CA ASP A 94 -3.27 -3.46 10.03
C ASP A 94 -4.30 -4.46 9.47
N ILE A 95 -4.17 -4.79 8.20
CA ILE A 95 -5.02 -5.77 7.51
C ILE A 95 -4.16 -6.96 7.11
N SER A 96 -4.63 -8.17 7.38
CA SER A 96 -3.92 -9.39 6.99
C SER A 96 -4.47 -9.92 5.67
N PHE A 97 -3.58 -10.31 4.78
CA PHE A 97 -3.94 -10.88 3.50
C PHE A 97 -3.62 -12.37 3.46
N GLN A 98 -4.45 -13.12 2.75
CA GLN A 98 -4.20 -14.53 2.54
C GLN A 98 -3.34 -14.72 1.29
N ASN A 99 -2.35 -15.62 1.38
CA ASN A 99 -1.40 -15.82 0.29
C ASN A 99 -2.04 -16.20 -1.05
N GLU A 100 -3.13 -16.94 -1.00
CA GLU A 100 -3.82 -17.37 -2.21
C GLU A 100 -4.38 -16.21 -3.02
N GLU A 101 -4.92 -15.21 -2.32
CA GLU A 101 -5.50 -14.04 -2.97
C GLU A 101 -4.44 -13.14 -3.60
N LEU A 102 -3.24 -13.16 -3.05
CA LEU A 102 -2.15 -12.34 -3.56
C LEU A 102 -1.67 -12.75 -4.95
N ARG A 103 -1.85 -14.01 -5.30
CA ARG A 103 -1.43 -14.52 -6.61
C ARG A 103 -2.21 -13.90 -7.76
N ASP A 104 -3.42 -13.45 -7.49
CA ASP A 104 -4.30 -12.88 -8.51
C ASP A 104 -4.14 -11.38 -8.69
N LEU A 105 -3.33 -10.74 -7.83
CA LEU A 105 -3.11 -9.30 -7.92
C LEU A 105 -2.06 -8.99 -8.98
N LYS A 106 -2.47 -8.35 -10.06
CA LYS A 106 -1.59 -8.02 -11.18
C LYS A 106 -1.36 -6.53 -11.36
N THR A 107 -2.35 -5.72 -11.00
CA THR A 107 -2.28 -4.26 -11.18
C THR A 107 -2.50 -3.56 -9.87
N LEU A 108 -2.18 -2.25 -9.85
CA LEU A 108 -2.47 -1.42 -8.68
C LEU A 108 -3.96 -1.36 -8.39
N ARG A 109 -4.79 -1.40 -9.43
CA ARG A 109 -6.24 -1.45 -9.27
C ARG A 109 -6.67 -2.73 -8.56
N ASP A 110 -6.07 -3.86 -8.91
CA ASP A 110 -6.36 -5.14 -8.26
C ASP A 110 -6.06 -5.06 -6.77
N VAL A 111 -4.93 -4.48 -6.39
CA VAL A 111 -4.55 -4.33 -4.99
C VAL A 111 -5.57 -3.45 -4.27
N HIS A 112 -5.94 -2.33 -4.87
CA HIS A 112 -6.90 -1.41 -4.27
C HIS A 112 -8.27 -2.06 -4.09
N GLU A 113 -8.75 -2.76 -5.11
CA GLU A 113 -10.05 -3.46 -5.05
C GLU A 113 -10.04 -4.55 -4.00
N PHE A 114 -8.93 -5.30 -3.92
CA PHE A 114 -8.77 -6.35 -2.92
C PHE A 114 -8.83 -5.77 -1.51
N MET A 115 -8.12 -4.69 -1.25
CA MET A 115 -8.13 -4.04 0.05
C MET A 115 -9.51 -3.51 0.41
N THR A 116 -10.18 -2.87 -0.55
CA THR A 116 -11.52 -2.34 -0.34
C THR A 116 -12.49 -3.46 0.04
N LYS A 117 -12.42 -4.58 -0.67
CA LYS A 117 -13.26 -5.74 -0.41
C LYS A 117 -12.98 -6.33 0.97
N THR A 118 -11.71 -6.47 1.32
CA THR A 118 -11.30 -7.03 2.61
C THR A 118 -11.76 -6.17 3.78
N ILE A 119 -11.63 -4.85 3.65
CA ILE A 119 -12.02 -3.92 4.70
C ILE A 119 -13.53 -3.89 4.90
N LYS A 120 -14.30 -3.99 3.81
CA LYS A 120 -15.76 -3.95 3.89
C LYS A 120 -16.42 -5.24 4.32
N SER A 121 -15.70 -6.35 4.28
CA SER A 121 -16.26 -7.65 4.63
C SER A 121 -16.29 -7.93 6.13
#